data_8b84d53594fea5ade697e36d710cb0f1
#
_entry.id   8b84d53594fea5ade697e36d710cb0f1
#
_cell.length_a   1.000
_cell.length_b   1.000
_cell.length_c   1.000
_cell.angle_alpha   90.00
_cell.angle_beta   90.00
_cell.angle_gamma   90.00
#
_symmetry.space_group_name_H-M   'P 1'
#
loop_
_entity.id
_entity.type
_entity.pdbx_description
1 polymer ?
#
loop_
_entity_poly.entity_id
_entity_poly.type
_entity_poly.pdbx_seq_one_letter_code
_entity_poly.pdbx_strand_id
1 'polypeptide(L)'
;MSDEENDEIITEEMLWERIPETDGIERANTYYELSARIYARGQYDEALALAESARDIYTEFGNNNANDELAQAYSAIGYNLNQLKRMDEAATAMSKAVDLLRQNKSPIALELACTLGEWWYSSKKYQEVVDTMNECAQEHLVDGNDLGAASDLHLIGCAYRELGNFQAAI
;
A
#
# COMPACT_ATOMS: atom_id res chain seq x y z
N MET A 1 -16.29 -17.27 36.32
CA MET A 1 -16.09 -15.83 36.29
C MET A 1 -15.35 -15.60 34.98
N SER A 2 -16.10 -15.22 33.96
CA SER A 2 -15.55 -14.87 32.64
C SER A 2 -15.01 -13.45 32.75
N ASP A 3 -13.70 -13.29 32.62
CA ASP A 3 -13.07 -11.99 32.36
C ASP A 3 -13.56 -11.55 30.98
N GLU A 4 -14.62 -10.74 30.96
CA GLU A 4 -14.94 -9.93 29.81
C GLU A 4 -13.82 -8.88 29.74
N GLU A 5 -12.84 -9.11 28.85
CA GLU A 5 -11.93 -8.06 28.41
C GLU A 5 -12.82 -6.95 27.85
N ASN A 6 -12.88 -5.86 28.59
CA ASN A 6 -13.54 -4.64 28.20
C ASN A 6 -12.63 -4.01 27.14
N ASP A 7 -12.81 -4.40 25.86
CA ASP A 7 -12.14 -3.75 24.73
C ASP A 7 -12.60 -2.28 24.72
N GLU A 8 -11.82 -1.46 25.37
CA GLU A 8 -12.05 -0.02 25.42
C GLU A 8 -11.94 0.54 24.01
N ILE A 9 -13.06 1.03 23.46
CA ILE A 9 -13.10 1.58 22.13
C ILE A 9 -12.26 2.86 22.11
N ILE A 10 -11.05 2.77 21.55
CA ILE A 10 -10.15 3.91 21.41
C ILE A 10 -10.78 4.91 20.44
N THR A 11 -11.03 6.14 20.90
CA THR A 11 -11.59 7.22 20.07
C THR A 11 -10.47 8.01 19.35
N GLU A 12 -10.83 8.79 18.32
CA GLU A 12 -9.87 9.69 17.68
C GLU A 12 -9.31 10.74 18.65
N GLU A 13 -10.15 11.26 19.55
CA GLU A 13 -9.72 12.22 20.58
C GLU A 13 -8.63 11.62 21.46
N MET A 14 -8.80 10.38 21.91
CA MET A 14 -7.80 9.66 22.69
C MET A 14 -6.49 9.47 21.92
N LEU A 15 -6.55 9.22 20.63
CA LEU A 15 -5.36 9.11 19.79
C LEU A 15 -4.63 10.46 19.67
N TRP A 16 -5.35 11.55 19.46
CA TRP A 16 -4.77 12.90 19.45
C TRP A 16 -4.09 13.27 20.77
N GLU A 17 -4.70 12.91 21.89
CA GLU A 17 -4.14 13.14 23.24
C GLU A 17 -2.88 12.31 23.49
N ARG A 18 -2.77 11.12 22.88
CA ARG A 18 -1.59 10.23 23.03
C ARG A 18 -0.35 10.74 22.27
N ILE A 19 -0.49 11.49 21.19
CA ILE A 19 0.65 11.94 20.37
C ILE A 19 1.73 12.65 21.19
N PRO A 20 1.43 13.65 22.05
CA PRO A 20 2.45 14.33 22.84
C PRO A 20 3.04 13.45 23.95
N GLU A 21 2.35 12.40 24.36
CA GLU A 21 2.75 11.51 25.45
C GLU A 21 3.60 10.32 24.99
N THR A 22 3.64 10.06 23.68
CA THR A 22 4.38 8.95 23.06
C THR A 22 5.61 9.46 22.30
N ASP A 23 6.54 8.57 22.02
CA ASP A 23 7.72 8.85 21.20
C ASP A 23 8.03 7.67 20.25
N GLY A 24 9.00 7.88 19.37
CA GLY A 24 9.52 6.85 18.48
C GLY A 24 8.40 6.09 17.75
N ILE A 25 8.50 4.76 17.73
CA ILE A 25 7.59 3.85 17.01
C ILE A 25 6.15 3.95 17.54
N GLU A 26 5.94 4.12 18.83
CA GLU A 26 4.59 4.24 19.39
C GLU A 26 3.86 5.47 18.87
N ARG A 27 4.56 6.59 18.74
CA ARG A 27 4.00 7.80 18.10
C ARG A 27 3.67 7.56 16.63
N ALA A 28 4.53 6.84 15.90
CA ALA A 28 4.29 6.49 14.51
C ALA A 28 3.04 5.63 14.35
N ASN A 29 2.86 4.64 15.23
CA ASN A 29 1.65 3.81 15.24
C ASN A 29 0.38 4.65 15.45
N THR A 30 0.45 5.63 16.36
CA THR A 30 -0.67 6.55 16.63
C THR A 30 -1.01 7.41 15.40
N TYR A 31 -0.01 7.97 14.73
CA TYR A 31 -0.21 8.72 13.48
C TYR A 31 -0.80 7.84 12.38
N TYR A 32 -0.31 6.61 12.22
CA TYR A 32 -0.83 5.68 11.22
C TYR A 32 -2.31 5.33 11.48
N GLU A 33 -2.67 5.03 12.73
CA GLU A 33 -4.05 4.72 13.11
C GLU A 33 -4.97 5.91 12.88
N LEU A 34 -4.56 7.12 13.25
CA LEU A 34 -5.30 8.36 12.95
C LEU A 34 -5.48 8.55 11.44
N SER A 35 -4.42 8.35 10.66
CA SER A 35 -4.48 8.45 9.20
C SER A 35 -5.56 7.53 8.63
N ALA A 36 -5.64 6.27 9.08
CA ALA A 36 -6.64 5.32 8.61
C ALA A 36 -8.07 5.76 8.95
N ARG A 37 -8.30 6.30 10.15
CA ARG A 37 -9.63 6.79 10.57
C ARG A 37 -10.05 8.02 9.80
N ILE A 38 -9.14 8.97 9.60
CA ILE A 38 -9.37 10.22 8.85
C ILE A 38 -9.59 9.92 7.36
N TYR A 39 -8.85 8.94 6.80
CA TYR A 39 -9.08 8.42 5.44
C TYR A 39 -10.53 7.91 5.28
N ALA A 40 -11.02 7.13 6.24
CA ALA A 40 -12.38 6.59 6.20
C ALA A 40 -13.48 7.68 6.19
N ARG A 41 -13.17 8.89 6.67
CA ARG A 41 -14.06 10.07 6.58
C ARG A 41 -13.91 10.87 5.28
N GLY A 42 -13.00 10.46 4.39
CA GLY A 42 -12.74 11.14 3.12
C GLY A 42 -11.88 12.40 3.24
N GLN A 43 -11.21 12.62 4.37
CA GLN A 43 -10.32 13.77 4.61
C GLN A 43 -8.89 13.42 4.16
N TYR A 44 -8.69 13.20 2.86
CA TYR A 44 -7.49 12.59 2.31
C TYR A 44 -6.21 13.43 2.47
N ASP A 45 -6.30 14.77 2.46
CA ASP A 45 -5.13 15.64 2.67
C ASP A 45 -4.60 15.53 4.11
N GLU A 46 -5.49 15.51 5.09
CA GLU A 46 -5.14 15.36 6.50
C GLU A 46 -4.61 13.95 6.79
N ALA A 47 -5.29 12.92 6.26
CA ALA A 47 -4.85 11.53 6.37
C ALA A 47 -3.46 11.33 5.75
N LEU A 48 -3.19 11.96 4.60
CA LEU A 48 -1.88 11.93 3.94
C LEU A 48 -0.79 12.50 4.85
N ALA A 49 -1.01 13.67 5.43
CA ALA A 49 -0.02 14.31 6.31
C ALA A 49 0.32 13.44 7.54
N LEU A 50 -0.68 12.75 8.11
CA LEU A 50 -0.48 11.83 9.22
C LEU A 50 0.29 10.57 8.79
N ALA A 51 -0.05 9.99 7.64
CA ALA A 51 0.67 8.83 7.10
C ALA A 51 2.14 9.19 6.79
N GLU A 52 2.41 10.38 6.27
CA GLU A 52 3.76 10.89 6.05
C GLU A 52 4.52 11.07 7.36
N SER A 53 3.88 11.58 8.42
CA SER A 53 4.47 11.70 9.75
C SER A 53 4.84 10.33 10.33
N ALA A 54 3.97 9.34 10.17
CA ALA A 54 4.25 7.97 10.58
C ALA A 54 5.45 7.39 9.82
N ARG A 55 5.47 7.52 8.48
CA ARG A 55 6.58 7.07 7.62
C ARG A 55 7.91 7.67 8.04
N ASP A 56 7.95 8.98 8.32
CA ASP A 56 9.19 9.68 8.67
C ASP A 56 9.77 9.12 9.96
N ILE A 57 8.91 8.89 10.97
CA ILE A 57 9.33 8.29 12.23
C ILE A 57 9.76 6.83 12.03
N TYR A 58 9.01 6.01 11.28
CA TYR A 58 9.42 4.64 10.99
C TYR A 58 10.76 4.58 10.25
N THR A 59 11.03 5.56 9.38
CA THR A 59 12.31 5.66 8.67
C THR A 59 13.46 6.02 9.61
N GLU A 60 13.22 6.91 10.58
CA GLU A 60 14.24 7.36 11.55
C GLU A 60 14.54 6.28 12.61
N PHE A 61 13.51 5.66 13.16
CA PHE A 61 13.61 4.73 14.29
C PHE A 61 13.50 3.25 13.90
N GLY A 62 13.05 2.97 12.66
CA GLY A 62 12.90 1.62 12.15
C GLY A 62 14.24 1.00 11.84
N ASN A 63 14.82 0.29 12.81
CA ASN A 63 15.81 -0.73 12.51
C ASN A 63 15.11 -1.83 11.67
N ASN A 64 15.85 -2.73 11.03
CA ASN A 64 15.37 -3.80 10.12
C ASN A 64 14.08 -4.57 10.53
N ASN A 65 13.48 -4.26 11.66
CA ASN A 65 12.27 -4.88 12.18
C ASN A 65 10.98 -4.05 11.94
N ALA A 66 11.07 -2.82 11.46
CA ALA A 66 9.90 -1.95 11.20
C ALA A 66 9.56 -1.84 9.69
N ASN A 67 10.04 -2.80 8.88
CA ASN A 67 9.79 -2.76 7.44
C ASN A 67 8.31 -2.97 7.10
N ASP A 68 7.56 -3.73 7.92
CA ASP A 68 6.14 -3.95 7.68
C ASP A 68 5.32 -2.70 8.01
N GLU A 69 5.62 -2.04 9.12
CA GLU A 69 4.99 -0.78 9.52
C GLU A 69 5.34 0.35 8.53
N LEU A 70 6.59 0.41 8.07
CA LEU A 70 7.00 1.35 7.05
C LEU A 70 6.29 1.08 5.71
N ALA A 71 6.13 -0.17 5.33
CA ALA A 71 5.36 -0.55 4.15
C ALA A 71 3.88 -0.18 4.28
N GLN A 72 3.27 -0.37 5.45
CA GLN A 72 1.91 0.06 5.73
C GLN A 72 1.76 1.58 5.61
N ALA A 73 2.71 2.36 6.14
CA ALA A 73 2.69 3.81 5.99
C ALA A 73 2.81 4.24 4.52
N TYR A 74 3.70 3.61 3.73
CA TYR A 74 3.79 3.88 2.29
C TYR A 74 2.53 3.49 1.53
N SER A 75 1.88 2.39 1.86
CA SER A 75 0.61 2.02 1.23
C SER A 75 -0.50 3.00 1.59
N ALA A 76 -0.59 3.45 2.84
CA ALA A 76 -1.53 4.48 3.26
C ALA A 76 -1.32 5.80 2.51
N ILE A 77 -0.06 6.25 2.35
CA ILE A 77 0.30 7.39 1.52
C ILE A 77 -0.19 7.18 0.08
N GLY A 78 0.08 6.02 -0.50
CA GLY A 78 -0.36 5.67 -1.85
C GLY A 78 -1.88 5.76 -2.02
N TYR A 79 -2.66 5.17 -1.11
CA TYR A 79 -4.12 5.24 -1.15
C TYR A 79 -4.65 6.67 -1.01
N ASN A 80 -4.10 7.48 -0.11
CA ASN A 80 -4.48 8.90 0.04
C ASN A 80 -4.20 9.68 -1.24
N LEU A 81 -3.00 9.55 -1.82
CA LEU A 81 -2.61 10.21 -3.06
C LEU A 81 -3.48 9.79 -4.25
N ASN A 82 -3.88 8.51 -4.31
CA ASN A 82 -4.81 8.02 -5.32
C ASN A 82 -6.18 8.69 -5.23
N GLN A 83 -6.73 8.84 -4.02
CA GLN A 83 -7.98 9.57 -3.80
C GLN A 83 -7.87 11.05 -4.19
N LEU A 84 -6.72 11.66 -3.94
CA LEU A 84 -6.40 13.03 -4.35
C LEU A 84 -6.07 13.17 -5.85
N LYS A 85 -6.15 12.07 -6.63
CA LYS A 85 -5.85 12.01 -8.07
C LYS A 85 -4.39 12.32 -8.43
N ARG A 86 -3.48 12.18 -7.48
CA ARG A 86 -2.03 12.33 -7.64
C ARG A 86 -1.41 10.96 -8.00
N MET A 87 -1.81 10.42 -9.17
CA MET A 87 -1.60 9.02 -9.55
C MET A 87 -0.12 8.60 -9.60
N ASP A 88 0.76 9.45 -10.16
CA ASP A 88 2.20 9.12 -10.26
C ASP A 88 2.87 9.01 -8.90
N GLU A 89 2.50 9.89 -7.98
CA GLU A 89 3.00 9.87 -6.61
C GLU A 89 2.41 8.69 -5.83
N ALA A 90 1.13 8.39 -6.05
CA ALA A 90 0.46 7.24 -5.47
C ALA A 90 1.16 5.92 -5.84
N ALA A 91 1.41 5.72 -7.15
CA ALA A 91 2.09 4.53 -7.63
C ALA A 91 3.55 4.44 -7.13
N THR A 92 4.24 5.59 -7.01
CA THR A 92 5.60 5.64 -6.45
C THR A 92 5.62 5.23 -4.97
N ALA A 93 4.65 5.68 -4.18
CA ALA A 93 4.54 5.29 -2.78
C ALA A 93 4.19 3.80 -2.65
N MET A 94 3.23 3.31 -3.45
CA MET A 94 2.83 1.91 -3.46
C MET A 94 3.98 0.98 -3.88
N SER A 95 4.79 1.37 -4.87
CA SER A 95 5.98 0.60 -5.27
C SER A 95 6.94 0.39 -4.09
N LYS A 96 7.19 1.43 -3.29
CA LYS A 96 8.04 1.31 -2.09
C LYS A 96 7.45 0.35 -1.05
N ALA A 97 6.11 0.37 -0.87
CA ALA A 97 5.44 -0.57 0.02
C ALA A 97 5.62 -2.02 -0.46
N VAL A 98 5.41 -2.27 -1.75
CA VAL A 98 5.58 -3.61 -2.36
C VAL A 98 7.03 -4.10 -2.20
N ASP A 99 8.02 -3.24 -2.48
CA ASP A 99 9.43 -3.60 -2.35
C ASP A 99 9.79 -4.01 -0.92
N LEU A 100 9.33 -3.27 0.08
CA LEU A 100 9.55 -3.59 1.50
C LEU A 100 8.89 -4.92 1.89
N LEU A 101 7.63 -5.12 1.49
CA LEU A 101 6.89 -6.34 1.80
C LEU A 101 7.50 -7.58 1.11
N ARG A 102 8.00 -7.45 -0.13
CA ARG A 102 8.71 -8.53 -0.82
C ARG A 102 10.01 -8.90 -0.12
N GLN A 103 10.78 -7.91 0.37
CA GLN A 103 11.99 -8.17 1.16
C GLN A 103 11.68 -8.99 2.41
N ASN A 104 10.53 -8.75 3.04
CA ASN A 104 10.08 -9.48 4.23
C ASN A 104 9.30 -10.76 3.91
N LYS A 105 9.12 -11.09 2.63
CA LYS A 105 8.29 -12.23 2.17
C LYS A 105 6.87 -12.18 2.71
N SER A 106 6.31 -10.98 2.82
CA SER A 106 4.95 -10.78 3.29
C SER A 106 3.93 -11.26 2.24
N PRO A 107 2.90 -12.01 2.63
CA PRO A 107 1.88 -12.48 1.70
C PRO A 107 1.03 -11.34 1.10
N ILE A 108 1.02 -10.17 1.74
CA ILE A 108 0.28 -8.99 1.27
C ILE A 108 0.99 -8.33 0.06
N ALA A 109 2.28 -8.63 -0.16
CA ALA A 109 3.05 -8.03 -1.24
C ALA A 109 2.40 -8.22 -2.61
N LEU A 110 1.87 -9.42 -2.89
CA LEU A 110 1.22 -9.75 -4.16
C LEU A 110 -0.05 -8.92 -4.38
N GLU A 111 -0.91 -8.79 -3.36
CA GLU A 111 -2.14 -8.00 -3.45
C GLU A 111 -1.84 -6.52 -3.76
N LEU A 112 -0.85 -5.94 -3.07
CA LEU A 112 -0.45 -4.55 -3.33
C LEU A 112 0.24 -4.40 -4.68
N ALA A 113 0.99 -5.40 -5.15
CA ALA A 113 1.59 -5.38 -6.49
C ALA A 113 0.53 -5.39 -7.60
N CYS A 114 -0.53 -6.18 -7.45
CA CYS A 114 -1.67 -6.16 -8.39
C CYS A 114 -2.33 -4.76 -8.41
N THR A 115 -2.58 -4.18 -7.25
CA THR A 115 -3.11 -2.80 -7.14
C THR A 115 -2.17 -1.78 -7.82
N LEU A 116 -0.87 -1.92 -7.62
CA LEU A 116 0.14 -1.06 -8.26
C LEU A 116 0.09 -1.17 -9.78
N GLY A 117 -0.07 -2.38 -10.34
CA GLY A 117 -0.20 -2.57 -11.78
C GLY A 117 -1.40 -1.84 -12.38
N GLU A 118 -2.55 -1.87 -11.70
CA GLU A 118 -3.73 -1.10 -12.10
C GLU A 118 -3.47 0.42 -12.06
N TRP A 119 -2.73 0.91 -11.08
CA TRP A 119 -2.37 2.31 -10.98
C TRP A 119 -1.37 2.73 -12.05
N TRP A 120 -0.39 1.87 -12.39
CA TRP A 120 0.51 2.09 -13.52
C TRP A 120 -0.27 2.16 -14.83
N TYR A 121 -1.27 1.29 -15.02
CA TYR A 121 -2.13 1.33 -16.21
C TYR A 121 -2.91 2.65 -16.29
N SER A 122 -3.52 3.09 -15.17
CA SER A 122 -4.26 4.35 -15.09
C SER A 122 -3.37 5.57 -15.34
N SER A 123 -2.09 5.49 -14.98
CA SER A 123 -1.06 6.51 -15.22
C SER A 123 -0.41 6.39 -16.61
N LYS A 124 -0.89 5.47 -17.47
CA LYS A 124 -0.35 5.18 -18.81
C LYS A 124 1.13 4.74 -18.83
N LYS A 125 1.60 4.21 -17.72
CA LYS A 125 2.95 3.64 -17.60
C LYS A 125 2.92 2.16 -17.95
N TYR A 126 2.66 1.89 -19.22
CA TYR A 126 2.35 0.55 -19.71
C TYR A 126 3.52 -0.45 -19.64
N GLN A 127 4.77 0.03 -19.69
CA GLN A 127 5.91 -0.85 -19.50
C GLN A 127 5.99 -1.32 -18.05
N GLU A 128 5.78 -0.44 -17.10
CA GLU A 128 5.72 -0.75 -15.66
C GLU A 128 4.58 -1.74 -15.35
N VAL A 129 3.44 -1.62 -16.06
CA VAL A 129 2.36 -2.62 -15.97
C VAL A 129 2.86 -3.99 -16.38
N VAL A 130 3.50 -4.09 -17.54
CA VAL A 130 4.01 -5.38 -18.06
C VAL A 130 4.99 -6.00 -17.08
N ASP A 131 5.93 -5.21 -16.56
CA ASP A 131 6.96 -5.70 -15.65
C ASP A 131 6.33 -6.18 -14.32
N THR A 132 5.50 -5.35 -13.69
CA THR A 132 4.84 -5.68 -12.41
C THR A 132 3.89 -6.87 -12.54
N MET A 133 3.04 -6.89 -13.57
CA MET A 133 2.03 -7.94 -13.73
C MET A 133 2.64 -9.29 -14.16
N ASN A 134 3.77 -9.31 -14.86
CA ASN A 134 4.47 -10.57 -15.13
C ASN A 134 4.93 -11.26 -13.84
N GLU A 135 5.44 -10.50 -12.88
CA GLU A 135 5.81 -11.03 -11.57
C GLU A 135 4.57 -11.56 -10.82
N CYS A 136 3.49 -10.78 -10.78
CA CYS A 136 2.23 -11.20 -10.14
C CYS A 136 1.66 -12.48 -10.78
N ALA A 137 1.63 -12.56 -12.11
CA ALA A 137 1.13 -13.73 -12.82
C ALA A 137 1.95 -15.00 -12.50
N GLN A 138 3.28 -14.87 -12.39
CA GLN A 138 4.13 -15.99 -12.00
C GLN A 138 3.86 -16.44 -10.55
N GLU A 139 3.73 -15.50 -9.62
CA GLU A 139 3.40 -15.80 -8.23
C GLU A 139 2.03 -16.49 -8.14
N HIS A 140 1.00 -15.98 -8.82
CA HIS A 140 -0.33 -16.60 -8.86
C HIS A 140 -0.30 -18.03 -9.44
N LEU A 141 0.49 -18.27 -10.50
CA LEU A 141 0.63 -19.61 -11.08
C LEU A 141 1.33 -20.59 -10.11
N VAL A 142 2.32 -20.14 -9.39
CA VAL A 142 3.00 -20.96 -8.36
C VAL A 142 2.05 -21.34 -7.24
N ASP A 143 1.15 -20.43 -6.86
CA ASP A 143 0.16 -20.63 -5.80
C ASP A 143 -1.10 -21.40 -6.30
N GLY A 144 -1.16 -21.75 -7.59
CA GLY A 144 -2.30 -22.44 -8.19
C GLY A 144 -3.53 -21.54 -8.36
N ASN A 145 -3.36 -20.22 -8.34
CA ASN A 145 -4.41 -19.24 -8.55
C ASN A 145 -4.52 -18.87 -10.05
N ASP A 146 -5.07 -19.78 -10.84
CA ASP A 146 -5.23 -19.60 -12.30
C ASP A 146 -6.07 -18.37 -12.65
N LEU A 147 -7.05 -18.01 -11.83
CA LEU A 147 -7.91 -16.84 -12.06
C LEU A 147 -7.12 -15.54 -11.85
N GLY A 148 -6.32 -15.46 -10.80
CA GLY A 148 -5.42 -14.34 -10.56
C GLY A 148 -4.43 -14.16 -11.71
N ALA A 149 -3.76 -15.24 -12.11
CA ALA A 149 -2.84 -15.23 -13.25
C ALA A 149 -3.50 -14.78 -14.56
N ALA A 150 -4.73 -15.24 -14.83
CA ALA A 150 -5.47 -14.82 -16.02
C ALA A 150 -5.83 -13.33 -15.99
N SER A 151 -6.15 -12.77 -14.83
CA SER A 151 -6.41 -11.35 -14.66
C SER A 151 -5.15 -10.52 -14.94
N ASP A 152 -4.01 -10.94 -14.40
CA ASP A 152 -2.74 -10.26 -14.63
C ASP A 152 -2.33 -10.29 -16.10
N LEU A 153 -2.43 -11.47 -16.75
CA LEU A 153 -2.14 -11.63 -18.16
C LEU A 153 -3.08 -10.79 -19.05
N HIS A 154 -4.34 -10.64 -18.65
CA HIS A 154 -5.26 -9.74 -19.35
C HIS A 154 -4.78 -8.28 -19.28
N LEU A 155 -4.36 -7.81 -18.11
CA LEU A 155 -3.85 -6.45 -17.95
C LEU A 155 -2.56 -6.21 -18.74
N ILE A 156 -1.67 -7.21 -18.79
CA ILE A 156 -0.47 -7.21 -19.65
C ILE A 156 -0.85 -7.07 -21.12
N GLY A 157 -1.82 -7.86 -21.60
CA GLY A 157 -2.32 -7.78 -22.98
C GLY A 157 -2.88 -6.40 -23.31
N CYS A 158 -3.63 -5.80 -22.38
CA CYS A 158 -4.10 -4.40 -22.52
C CYS A 158 -2.92 -3.42 -22.63
N ALA A 159 -1.90 -3.55 -21.77
CA ALA A 159 -0.73 -2.68 -21.82
C ALA A 159 0.06 -2.81 -23.12
N TYR A 160 0.29 -4.03 -23.61
CA TYR A 160 0.94 -4.24 -24.91
C TYR A 160 0.17 -3.64 -26.08
N ARG A 161 -1.16 -3.69 -26.06
CA ARG A 161 -1.99 -3.05 -27.06
C ARG A 161 -1.79 -1.52 -27.07
N GLU A 162 -1.74 -0.90 -25.90
CA GLU A 162 -1.48 0.55 -25.76
C GLU A 162 -0.06 0.93 -26.20
N LEU A 163 0.91 0.03 -25.99
CA LEU A 163 2.28 0.18 -26.50
C LEU A 163 2.41 -0.06 -28.02
N GLY A 164 1.32 -0.47 -28.69
CA GLY A 164 1.32 -0.79 -30.12
C GLY A 164 1.97 -2.15 -30.46
N ASN A 165 2.26 -2.97 -29.47
CA ASN A 165 2.81 -4.31 -29.65
C ASN A 165 1.71 -5.37 -29.71
N PHE A 166 1.00 -5.41 -30.85
CA PHE A 166 -0.16 -6.28 -31.04
C PHE A 166 0.19 -7.77 -31.05
N GLN A 167 1.42 -8.16 -31.38
CA GLN A 167 1.84 -9.56 -31.34
C GLN A 167 2.00 -10.08 -29.90
N ALA A 168 2.44 -9.27 -28.98
CA ALA A 168 2.57 -9.63 -27.58
C ALA A 168 1.25 -9.50 -26.79
N ALA A 169 0.23 -8.85 -27.39
CA ALA A 169 -1.06 -8.63 -26.77
C ALA A 169 -2.04 -9.82 -26.96
N ILE A 170 -1.65 -10.84 -27.72
CA ILE A 170 -2.43 -12.07 -28.02
C ILE A 170 -2.03 -13.18 -27.07
#